data_21c2d0eda452acbd8c981272bcf5fa74
#
_entry.id   21c2d0eda452acbd8c981272bcf5fa74
#
_cell.length_a   1.000
_cell.length_b   1.000
_cell.length_c   1.000
_cell.angle_alpha   90.00
_cell.angle_beta   90.00
_cell.angle_gamma   90.00
#
_symmetry.space_group_name_H-M   'P 1'
#
loop_
_entity.id
_entity.type
_entity.pdbx_description
1 polymer ?
#
loop_
_entity_poly.entity_id
_entity_poly.type
_entity_poly.pdbx_seq_one_letter_code
_entity_poly.pdbx_strand_id
1 'polypeptide(L)'
;VNNELSDADRFFALVAAAQAGDIRLTSIQAGLLVAAELGIARDSRAFARKLGIAHSLVLRELNDLAAREGVLEIVKRDPRTMRVHYTLPPASAS
;
A
#
# COMPACT_ATOMS: atom_id res chain seq x y z
N VAL A 1 -29.62 -12.21 6.87
CA VAL A 1 -28.33 -12.62 6.35
C VAL A 1 -27.52 -11.43 5.95
N ASN A 2 -26.34 -11.44 6.40
CA ASN A 2 -25.44 -10.37 6.13
C ASN A 2 -24.70 -10.67 4.83
N ASN A 3 -24.87 -9.78 3.85
CA ASN A 3 -24.19 -9.93 2.57
C ASN A 3 -22.97 -9.03 2.46
N GLU A 4 -22.59 -8.41 3.57
CA GLU A 4 -21.44 -7.54 3.55
C GLU A 4 -20.17 -8.36 3.50
N LEU A 5 -19.22 -7.88 2.71
CA LEU A 5 -17.90 -8.48 2.68
C LEU A 5 -17.19 -8.15 3.99
N SER A 6 -16.38 -9.08 4.48
CA SER A 6 -15.51 -8.78 5.59
C SER A 6 -14.49 -7.70 5.16
N ASP A 7 -13.86 -7.07 6.14
CA ASP A 7 -12.84 -6.07 5.84
C ASP A 7 -11.70 -6.66 5.02
N ALA A 8 -11.30 -7.90 5.35
CA ALA A 8 -10.27 -8.59 4.58
C ALA A 8 -10.70 -8.84 3.15
N ASP A 9 -11.93 -9.31 2.96
CA ASP A 9 -12.44 -9.57 1.62
C ASP A 9 -12.49 -8.30 0.79
N ARG A 10 -12.93 -7.20 1.40
CA ARG A 10 -12.97 -5.91 0.73
C ARG A 10 -11.57 -5.45 0.34
N PHE A 11 -10.61 -5.60 1.26
CA PHE A 11 -9.23 -5.22 0.99
C PHE A 11 -8.69 -5.99 -0.22
N PHE A 12 -8.86 -7.31 -0.23
CA PHE A 12 -8.34 -8.13 -1.32
C PHE A 12 -9.06 -7.87 -2.64
N ALA A 13 -10.35 -7.57 -2.59
CA ALA A 13 -11.09 -7.20 -3.80
C ALA A 13 -10.54 -5.90 -4.39
N LEU A 14 -10.22 -4.93 -3.55
CA LEU A 14 -9.66 -3.66 -4.00
C LEU A 14 -8.23 -3.84 -4.53
N VAL A 15 -7.45 -4.73 -3.91
CA VAL A 15 -6.11 -5.06 -4.42
C VAL A 15 -6.22 -5.62 -5.83
N ALA A 16 -7.12 -6.56 -6.04
CA ALA A 16 -7.33 -7.15 -7.36
C ALA A 16 -7.77 -6.10 -8.38
N ALA A 17 -8.66 -5.19 -7.98
CA ALA A 17 -9.11 -4.12 -8.85
C ALA A 17 -7.96 -3.18 -9.20
N ALA A 18 -7.10 -2.86 -8.23
CA ALA A 18 -5.94 -2.00 -8.49
C ALA A 18 -4.99 -2.64 -9.49
N GLN A 19 -4.74 -3.95 -9.35
CA GLN A 19 -3.88 -4.66 -10.27
C GLN A 19 -4.49 -4.76 -11.67
N ALA A 20 -5.81 -4.89 -11.75
CA ALA A 20 -6.49 -4.90 -13.04
C ALA A 20 -6.36 -3.55 -13.75
N GLY A 21 -6.34 -2.47 -12.96
CA GLY A 21 -6.16 -1.13 -13.53
C GLY A 21 -4.73 -0.79 -13.91
N ASP A 22 -3.76 -1.48 -13.31
CA ASP A 22 -2.34 -1.25 -13.59
C ASP A 22 -1.60 -2.58 -13.44
N ILE A 23 -1.36 -3.24 -14.56
CA ILE A 23 -0.76 -4.56 -14.55
C ILE A 23 0.70 -4.57 -14.10
N ARG A 24 1.32 -3.39 -13.96
CA ARG A 24 2.69 -3.29 -13.45
C ARG A 24 2.76 -3.38 -11.94
N LEU A 25 1.64 -3.27 -11.25
CA LEU A 25 1.63 -3.35 -9.79
C LEU A 25 1.77 -4.80 -9.36
N THR A 26 2.70 -5.05 -8.43
CA THR A 26 2.75 -6.35 -7.75
C THR A 26 1.63 -6.40 -6.72
N SER A 27 1.34 -7.59 -6.21
CA SER A 27 0.31 -7.73 -5.16
C SER A 27 0.64 -6.87 -3.94
N ILE A 28 1.91 -6.85 -3.55
CA ILE A 28 2.32 -6.04 -2.39
C ILE A 28 2.18 -4.56 -2.69
N GLN A 29 2.56 -4.12 -3.88
CA GLN A 29 2.42 -2.72 -4.25
C GLN A 29 0.97 -2.27 -4.29
N ALA A 30 0.10 -3.08 -4.88
CA ALA A 30 -1.32 -2.79 -4.89
C ALA A 30 -1.85 -2.75 -3.46
N GLY A 31 -1.40 -3.68 -2.61
CA GLY A 31 -1.78 -3.70 -1.20
C GLY A 31 -1.36 -2.45 -0.46
N LEU A 32 -0.14 -1.96 -0.73
CA LEU A 32 0.35 -0.72 -0.12
C LEU A 32 -0.56 0.46 -0.45
N LEU A 33 -0.94 0.58 -1.72
CA LEU A 33 -1.81 1.67 -2.16
C LEU A 33 -3.21 1.57 -1.56
N VAL A 34 -3.79 0.38 -1.57
CA VAL A 34 -5.14 0.18 -1.03
C VAL A 34 -5.14 0.40 0.47
N ALA A 35 -4.14 -0.11 1.20
CA ALA A 35 -4.06 0.07 2.64
C ALA A 35 -3.94 1.55 3.01
N ALA A 36 -3.18 2.33 2.23
CA ALA A 36 -3.07 3.76 2.46
C ALA A 36 -4.38 4.47 2.18
N GLU A 37 -5.06 4.09 1.09
CA GLU A 37 -6.33 4.69 0.73
C GLU A 37 -7.40 4.45 1.79
N LEU A 38 -7.43 3.25 2.34
CA LEU A 38 -8.41 2.90 3.36
C LEU A 38 -8.00 3.32 4.77
N GLY A 39 -6.81 3.86 4.94
CA GLY A 39 -6.32 4.25 6.26
C GLY A 39 -5.91 3.08 7.13
N ILE A 40 -5.68 1.92 6.54
CA ILE A 40 -5.29 0.72 7.28
C ILE A 40 -3.84 0.80 7.72
N ALA A 41 -2.97 1.25 6.83
CA ALA A 41 -1.55 1.41 7.12
C ALA A 41 -0.95 2.48 6.22
N ARG A 42 -0.14 3.35 6.79
CA ARG A 42 0.54 4.42 6.05
C ARG A 42 2.04 4.46 6.34
N ASP A 43 2.56 3.35 6.83
CA ASP A 43 3.98 3.18 6.98
C ASP A 43 4.34 1.72 6.78
N SER A 44 5.60 1.50 6.43
CA SER A 44 6.07 0.19 6.01
C SER A 44 5.98 -0.87 7.11
N ARG A 45 6.23 -0.48 8.36
CA ARG A 45 6.19 -1.44 9.46
C ARG A 45 4.78 -1.86 9.81
N ALA A 46 3.85 -0.90 9.85
CA ALA A 46 2.45 -1.21 10.12
C ALA A 46 1.89 -2.13 9.04
N PHE A 47 2.23 -1.84 7.78
CA PHE A 47 1.79 -2.67 6.66
C PHE A 47 2.33 -4.09 6.79
N ALA A 48 3.65 -4.21 7.02
CA ALA A 48 4.30 -5.52 7.14
C ALA A 48 3.67 -6.34 8.27
N ARG A 49 3.43 -5.70 9.41
CA ARG A 49 2.85 -6.38 10.56
C ARG A 49 1.43 -6.84 10.28
N LYS A 50 0.62 -5.98 9.70
CA LYS A 50 -0.78 -6.30 9.46
C LYS A 50 -0.96 -7.41 8.45
N LEU A 51 -0.08 -7.47 7.46
CA LEU A 51 -0.18 -8.49 6.42
C LEU A 51 0.70 -9.72 6.68
N GLY A 52 1.50 -9.69 7.75
CA GLY A 52 2.37 -10.80 8.07
C GLY A 52 3.48 -11.01 7.04
N ILE A 53 4.01 -9.92 6.50
CA ILE A 53 5.03 -9.94 5.46
C ILE A 53 6.34 -9.40 6.04
N ALA A 54 7.46 -9.94 5.59
CA ALA A 54 8.77 -9.47 6.02
C ALA A 54 8.95 -7.99 5.66
N HIS A 55 9.41 -7.20 6.64
CA HIS A 55 9.57 -5.76 6.43
C HIS A 55 10.56 -5.45 5.31
N SER A 56 11.62 -6.26 5.17
CA SER A 56 12.59 -6.05 4.09
C SER A 56 11.95 -6.17 2.70
N LEU A 57 11.02 -7.11 2.55
CA LEU A 57 10.31 -7.27 1.29
C LEU A 57 9.39 -6.07 1.05
N VAL A 58 8.70 -5.62 2.10
CA VAL A 58 7.83 -4.45 1.99
C VAL A 58 8.65 -3.24 1.56
N LEU A 59 9.83 -3.04 2.17
CA LEU A 59 10.69 -1.91 1.81
C LEU A 59 11.12 -1.95 0.35
N ARG A 60 11.48 -3.12 -0.14
CA ARG A 60 11.87 -3.25 -1.55
C ARG A 60 10.72 -2.88 -2.48
N GLU A 61 9.54 -3.42 -2.22
CA GLU A 61 8.38 -3.16 -3.05
C GLU A 61 7.96 -1.70 -2.96
N LEU A 62 8.06 -1.12 -1.77
CA LEU A 62 7.70 0.27 -1.55
C LEU A 62 8.67 1.20 -2.29
N ASN A 63 9.96 0.91 -2.24
CA ASN A 63 10.95 1.72 -2.95
C ASN A 63 10.75 1.66 -4.47
N ASP A 64 10.44 0.48 -4.99
CA ASP A 64 10.16 0.34 -6.42
C ASP A 64 8.91 1.14 -6.80
N LEU A 65 7.89 1.10 -5.95
CA LEU A 65 6.66 1.83 -6.19
C LEU A 65 6.89 3.35 -6.13
N ALA A 66 7.66 3.80 -5.14
CA ALA A 66 7.95 5.22 -4.96
C ALA A 66 8.78 5.80 -6.10
N ALA A 67 9.51 4.95 -6.82
CA ALA A 67 10.27 5.39 -7.99
C ALA A 67 9.35 5.77 -9.15
N ARG A 68 8.09 5.34 -9.13
CA ARG A 68 7.12 5.71 -10.15
C ARG A 68 6.49 7.04 -9.78
N GLU A 69 6.64 7.99 -10.67
CA GLU A 69 6.17 9.35 -10.41
C GLU A 69 4.64 9.38 -10.28
N GLY A 70 4.16 10.12 -9.29
CA GLY A 70 2.73 10.37 -9.13
C GLY A 70 1.93 9.25 -8.51
N VAL A 71 2.58 8.16 -8.08
CA VAL A 71 1.86 7.02 -7.53
C VAL A 71 1.82 7.04 -6.00
N LEU A 72 2.93 7.43 -5.39
CA LEU A 72 3.06 7.43 -3.93
C LEU A 72 4.19 8.35 -3.55
N GLU A 73 4.03 9.04 -2.43
CA GLU A 73 5.04 9.99 -1.95
C GLU A 73 5.60 9.51 -0.62
N ILE A 74 6.92 9.49 -0.51
CA ILE A 74 7.59 9.22 0.75
C ILE A 74 7.57 10.50 1.58
N VAL A 75 7.03 10.41 2.78
CA VAL A 75 6.93 11.56 3.70
C VAL A 75 8.14 11.63 4.61
N LYS A 76 8.57 10.48 5.12
CA LYS A 76 9.63 10.44 6.12
C LYS A 76 10.25 9.06 6.13
N ARG A 77 11.57 9.01 6.32
CA ARG A 77 12.31 7.76 6.53
C ARG A 77 12.97 7.83 7.89
N ASP A 78 12.78 6.79 8.68
CA ASP A 78 13.40 6.67 9.99
C ASP A 78 14.60 5.72 9.88
N PRO A 79 15.83 6.24 9.94
CA PRO A 79 17.00 5.39 9.75
C PRO A 79 17.22 4.38 10.87
N ARG A 80 16.66 4.63 12.06
CA ARG A 80 16.82 3.70 13.18
C ARG A 80 16.00 2.44 13.02
N THR A 81 14.77 2.60 12.56
CA THR A 81 13.82 1.48 12.47
C THR A 81 13.63 1.02 11.03
N MET A 82 14.14 1.77 10.08
CA MET A 82 13.89 1.58 8.65
C MET A 82 12.43 1.77 8.28
N ARG A 83 11.63 2.35 9.19
CA ARG A 83 10.23 2.63 8.90
C ARG A 83 10.14 3.76 7.89
N VAL A 84 9.33 3.55 6.87
CA VAL A 84 9.09 4.54 5.83
C VAL A 84 7.64 4.96 5.91
N HIS A 85 7.41 6.26 6.12
CA HIS A 85 6.07 6.84 6.11
C HIS A 85 5.78 7.35 4.71
N TYR A 86 4.58 7.09 4.23
CA TYR A 86 4.21 7.48 2.87
C TYR A 86 2.76 7.92 2.84
N THR A 87 2.43 8.62 1.77
CA THR A 87 1.07 9.07 1.53
C THR A 87 0.78 8.96 0.04
N LEU A 88 -0.50 8.91 -0.28
CA LEU A 88 -0.91 8.97 -1.67
C LEU A 88 -0.91 10.43 -2.11
N PRO A 89 -0.51 10.70 -3.35
CA PRO A 89 -0.62 12.06 -3.85
C PRO A 89 -2.08 12.50 -3.86
N PRO A 90 -2.35 13.79 -3.71
CA PRO A 90 -3.73 14.26 -3.73
C PRO A 90 -4.39 13.88 -5.05
N ALA A 91 -5.67 13.53 -4.96
CA ALA A 91 -6.41 13.19 -6.16
C ALA A 91 -6.34 14.36 -7.11
N SER A 92 -5.97 14.05 -8.34
CA SER A 92 -5.95 15.05 -9.37
C SER A 92 -7.34 15.62 -9.54
N ALA A 93 -7.45 16.94 -9.57
CA ALA A 93 -8.72 17.58 -9.83
C ALA A 93 -9.00 17.46 -11.33
N SER A 94 -9.39 16.33 -11.70
CA SER A 94 -9.68 16.10 -13.11
C SER A 94 -11.12 16.38 -13.40
#